data_22f61e6b6ed345a36cf6909b58d62b53
#
_entry.id   22f61e6b6ed345a36cf6909b58d62b53
#
_cell.length_a   1.000
_cell.length_b   1.000
_cell.length_c   1.000
_cell.angle_alpha   90.00
_cell.angle_beta   90.00
_cell.angle_gamma   90.00
#
_symmetry.space_group_name_H-M   'P 1'
#
loop_
_entity.id
_entity.type
_entity.pdbx_description
1 polymer ?
#
loop_
_entity_poly.entity_id
_entity_poly.type
_entity_poly.pdbx_seq_one_letter_code
_entity_poly.pdbx_strand_id
1 'polypeptide(L)'
;MPFEPLTHEPAVDPAQAREIARDVVVIPNLGVDLVPNIGVIGGSHSVLVVDTGLGPRNAEKVLAFAAEHARGRRLYLTTTHFHPEHAFGAQVFADEATYLVNSAQAADLVHKGPGYLEMFRGLGTPVARALDGVDLVTPDVVYDDEYDLDLGGRVVRLAATGRAHSKGDQVVTVPDAGVLFTGDLIETGQFSIFPWFPPYDTDVSGVRWIEVLGRLAAAGPDLVVPGHGDVSGRRILTDVREYLELLRDETWKRRDSALPEETIAAEVEALMIERHPEWEGRDWIAKGVGCFCADHSGHEAAGTGEAAEGASA
;
A
#
# COMPACT_ATOMS: atom_id res chain seq x y z
N MET A 1 7.41 -10.32 -17.04
CA MET A 1 8.31 -11.46 -16.76
C MET A 1 7.83 -12.11 -15.47
N PRO A 2 7.92 -13.41 -15.28
CA PRO A 2 7.66 -13.96 -13.97
C PRO A 2 8.73 -13.42 -13.01
N PHE A 3 8.31 -12.91 -11.85
CA PHE A 3 9.22 -12.56 -10.76
C PHE A 3 10.09 -13.78 -10.44
N GLU A 4 11.34 -13.55 -10.03
CA GLU A 4 12.15 -14.66 -9.55
C GLU A 4 11.50 -15.25 -8.29
N PRO A 5 11.36 -16.61 -8.20
CA PRO A 5 10.72 -17.22 -7.06
C PRO A 5 11.45 -16.88 -5.77
N LEU A 6 10.71 -16.42 -4.78
CA LEU A 6 11.26 -16.18 -3.45
C LEU A 6 11.72 -17.49 -2.80
N THR A 7 12.89 -17.46 -2.22
CA THR A 7 13.54 -18.63 -1.60
C THR A 7 13.49 -18.61 -0.06
N HIS A 8 13.12 -17.48 0.54
CA HIS A 8 12.98 -17.31 1.99
C HIS A 8 11.51 -17.14 2.40
N GLU A 9 11.20 -17.46 3.64
CA GLU A 9 9.85 -17.32 4.18
C GLU A 9 9.60 -15.83 4.51
N PRO A 10 8.49 -15.24 4.02
CA PRO A 10 8.09 -13.88 4.40
C PRO A 10 7.53 -13.88 5.83
N ALA A 11 8.41 -13.81 6.81
CA ALA A 11 8.08 -13.97 8.20
C ALA A 11 8.13 -12.66 8.98
N VAL A 12 6.99 -12.28 9.59
CA VAL A 12 6.91 -11.18 10.56
C VAL A 12 7.69 -11.56 11.83
N ASP A 13 8.49 -10.61 12.37
CA ASP A 13 9.24 -10.76 13.62
C ASP A 13 8.82 -9.72 14.67
N PRO A 14 7.81 -10.01 15.51
CA PRO A 14 7.37 -9.10 16.56
C PRO A 14 8.42 -8.81 17.65
N ALA A 15 9.49 -9.60 17.75
CA ALA A 15 10.58 -9.33 18.71
C ALA A 15 11.37 -8.07 18.33
N GLN A 16 11.26 -7.61 17.09
CA GLN A 16 11.87 -6.37 16.59
C GLN A 16 10.94 -5.16 16.68
N ALA A 17 9.76 -5.30 17.28
CA ALA A 17 8.80 -4.21 17.42
C ALA A 17 9.41 -3.01 18.15
N ARG A 18 9.08 -1.80 17.68
CA ARG A 18 9.62 -0.54 18.22
C ARG A 18 8.48 0.45 18.47
N GLU A 19 8.48 1.04 19.65
CA GLU A 19 7.62 2.19 19.93
C GLU A 19 8.22 3.43 19.23
N ILE A 20 7.47 4.01 18.27
CA ILE A 20 7.89 5.17 17.48
C ILE A 20 7.30 6.48 18.01
N ALA A 21 6.20 6.39 18.73
CA ALA A 21 5.58 7.47 19.48
C ALA A 21 4.80 6.83 20.65
N ARG A 22 4.35 7.65 21.63
CA ARG A 22 3.64 7.12 22.80
C ARG A 22 2.45 6.23 22.40
N ASP A 23 2.47 4.97 22.82
CA ASP A 23 1.48 3.94 22.50
C ASP A 23 1.25 3.74 20.99
N VAL A 24 2.26 4.00 20.16
CA VAL A 24 2.30 3.70 18.73
C VAL A 24 3.53 2.84 18.46
N VAL A 25 3.30 1.58 18.20
CA VAL A 25 4.35 0.57 17.96
C VAL A 25 4.31 0.11 16.52
N VAL A 26 5.48 -0.12 15.93
CA VAL A 26 5.64 -0.73 14.60
C VAL A 26 6.41 -2.03 14.74
N ILE A 27 5.88 -3.12 14.18
CA ILE A 27 6.63 -4.33 13.87
C ILE A 27 7.22 -4.09 12.49
N PRO A 28 8.56 -3.95 12.35
CA PRO A 28 9.16 -3.48 11.12
C PRO A 28 9.26 -4.55 10.03
N ASN A 29 9.29 -4.11 8.79
CA ASN A 29 9.51 -4.90 7.58
C ASN A 29 10.88 -5.63 7.56
N LEU A 30 11.93 -5.02 8.09
CA LEU A 30 13.32 -5.53 8.17
C LEU A 30 13.96 -5.83 6.79
N GLY A 31 13.47 -5.25 5.70
CA GLY A 31 13.96 -5.54 4.35
C GLY A 31 13.61 -6.95 3.86
N VAL A 32 12.56 -7.56 4.42
CA VAL A 32 12.08 -8.89 4.00
C VAL A 32 10.96 -8.72 2.98
N ASP A 33 11.09 -9.35 1.82
CA ASP A 33 10.07 -9.31 0.78
C ASP A 33 8.72 -9.84 1.31
N LEU A 34 7.63 -9.20 0.89
CA LEU A 34 6.26 -9.53 1.27
C LEU A 34 6.00 -9.50 2.79
N VAL A 35 6.79 -8.73 3.54
CA VAL A 35 6.53 -8.41 4.94
C VAL A 35 6.29 -6.92 5.05
N PRO A 36 5.08 -6.46 5.40
CA PRO A 36 4.81 -5.03 5.59
C PRO A 36 5.27 -4.54 6.95
N ASN A 37 5.34 -3.23 7.12
CA ASN A 37 5.35 -2.60 8.44
C ASN A 37 3.96 -2.71 9.06
N ILE A 38 3.87 -3.28 10.26
CA ILE A 38 2.60 -3.51 10.95
C ILE A 38 2.48 -2.56 12.11
N GLY A 39 1.35 -1.85 12.20
CA GLY A 39 1.07 -0.91 13.28
C GLY A 39 0.29 -1.52 14.43
N VAL A 40 0.64 -1.13 15.68
CA VAL A 40 -0.17 -1.41 16.88
C VAL A 40 -0.33 -0.11 17.64
N ILE A 41 -1.55 0.43 17.67
CA ILE A 41 -1.86 1.77 18.18
C ILE A 41 -2.77 1.65 19.39
N GLY A 42 -2.27 2.05 20.55
CA GLY A 42 -3.00 1.96 21.82
C GLY A 42 -3.73 3.26 22.21
N GLY A 43 -4.97 3.12 22.70
CA GLY A 43 -5.69 4.12 23.49
C GLY A 43 -6.04 3.54 24.87
N SER A 44 -6.77 4.26 25.71
CA SER A 44 -7.10 3.79 27.08
C SER A 44 -8.09 2.62 27.10
N HIS A 45 -8.93 2.45 26.07
CA HIS A 45 -10.00 1.44 26.05
C HIS A 45 -9.78 0.37 24.97
N SER A 46 -9.04 0.69 23.91
CA SER A 46 -8.92 -0.16 22.75
C SER A 46 -7.53 -0.06 22.12
N VAL A 47 -7.22 -1.02 21.24
CA VAL A 47 -6.01 -1.05 20.42
C VAL A 47 -6.40 -1.31 18.98
N LEU A 48 -5.82 -0.57 18.05
CA LEU A 48 -5.95 -0.80 16.61
C LEU A 48 -4.69 -1.46 16.08
N VAL A 49 -4.86 -2.54 15.32
CA VAL A 49 -3.82 -3.17 14.51
C VAL A 49 -3.97 -2.67 13.06
N VAL A 50 -2.86 -2.31 12.43
CA VAL A 50 -2.78 -1.89 11.03
C VAL A 50 -1.96 -2.91 10.27
N ASP A 51 -2.59 -3.62 9.34
CA ASP A 51 -2.08 -4.74 8.54
C ASP A 51 -1.81 -6.04 9.33
N THR A 52 -1.73 -7.17 8.61
CA THR A 52 -1.73 -8.51 9.22
C THR A 52 -0.46 -9.32 8.99
N GLY A 53 0.32 -8.96 7.97
CA GLY A 53 1.33 -9.84 7.41
C GLY A 53 0.73 -10.91 6.48
N LEU A 54 1.59 -11.58 5.72
CA LEU A 54 1.20 -12.55 4.69
C LEU A 54 0.65 -13.83 5.32
N GLY A 55 -0.67 -14.01 5.24
CA GLY A 55 -1.37 -15.22 5.60
C GLY A 55 -1.46 -15.53 7.10
N PRO A 56 -2.10 -16.67 7.47
CA PRO A 56 -2.50 -16.93 8.85
C PRO A 56 -1.35 -16.99 9.85
N ARG A 57 -0.23 -17.63 9.49
CA ARG A 57 0.91 -17.81 10.42
C ARG A 57 1.56 -16.50 10.86
N ASN A 58 1.61 -15.51 9.96
CA ASN A 58 2.11 -14.17 10.30
C ASN A 58 1.09 -13.42 11.14
N ALA A 59 -0.18 -13.51 10.76
CA ALA A 59 -1.28 -12.88 11.49
C ALA A 59 -1.41 -13.42 12.93
N GLU A 60 -1.16 -14.71 13.17
CA GLU A 60 -1.12 -15.30 14.53
C GLU A 60 -0.04 -14.65 15.39
N LYS A 61 1.15 -14.37 14.84
CA LYS A 61 2.22 -13.67 15.56
C LYS A 61 1.83 -12.22 15.87
N VAL A 62 1.21 -11.56 14.89
CA VAL A 62 0.74 -10.16 15.04
C VAL A 62 -0.37 -10.09 16.09
N LEU A 63 -1.36 -10.99 16.03
CA LEU A 63 -2.45 -11.05 17.01
C LEU A 63 -1.92 -11.32 18.42
N ALA A 64 -1.01 -12.27 18.59
CA ALA A 64 -0.41 -12.58 19.89
C ALA A 64 0.30 -11.34 20.47
N PHE A 65 1.09 -10.64 19.67
CA PHE A 65 1.75 -9.39 20.07
C PHE A 65 0.73 -8.28 20.43
N ALA A 66 -0.28 -8.09 19.59
CA ALA A 66 -1.30 -7.09 19.82
C ALA A 66 -2.14 -7.38 21.07
N ALA A 67 -2.48 -8.65 21.34
CA ALA A 67 -3.22 -9.06 22.53
C ALA A 67 -2.40 -8.82 23.82
N GLU A 68 -1.09 -9.12 23.79
CA GLU A 68 -0.18 -8.79 24.91
C GLU A 68 -0.13 -7.26 25.14
N HIS A 69 0.02 -6.49 24.08
CA HIS A 69 0.01 -5.02 24.16
C HIS A 69 -1.36 -4.48 24.63
N ALA A 70 -2.46 -5.09 24.19
CA ALA A 70 -3.81 -4.68 24.55
C ALA A 70 -4.13 -4.90 26.05
N ARG A 71 -3.54 -5.89 26.70
CA ARG A 71 -3.78 -6.20 28.14
C ARG A 71 -5.26 -6.30 28.49
N GLY A 72 -6.05 -6.96 27.63
CA GLY A 72 -7.48 -7.14 27.80
C GLY A 72 -8.36 -5.99 27.29
N ARG A 73 -7.79 -4.94 26.69
CA ARG A 73 -8.54 -3.93 25.92
C ARG A 73 -9.08 -4.55 24.62
N ARG A 74 -10.17 -3.96 24.10
CA ARG A 74 -10.76 -4.37 22.84
C ARG A 74 -9.78 -4.18 21.68
N LEU A 75 -9.76 -5.15 20.75
CA LEU A 75 -8.98 -5.06 19.52
C LEU A 75 -9.84 -4.60 18.34
N TYR A 76 -9.21 -3.81 17.49
CA TYR A 76 -9.65 -3.47 16.15
C TYR A 76 -8.57 -3.83 15.15
N LEU A 77 -8.98 -4.16 13.93
CA LEU A 77 -8.10 -4.41 12.79
C LEU A 77 -8.48 -3.47 11.66
N THR A 78 -7.50 -2.94 10.96
CA THR A 78 -7.67 -2.33 9.64
C THR A 78 -6.51 -2.74 8.74
N THR A 79 -6.71 -2.71 7.43
CA THR A 79 -5.66 -2.98 6.44
C THR A 79 -5.53 -1.80 5.50
N THR A 80 -4.29 -1.42 5.17
CA THR A 80 -4.02 -0.24 4.33
C THR A 80 -4.57 -0.41 2.92
N HIS A 81 -4.55 -1.63 2.41
CA HIS A 81 -5.15 -2.04 1.14
C HIS A 81 -5.31 -3.56 1.10
N PHE A 82 -5.87 -4.10 0.00
CA PHE A 82 -6.30 -5.50 -0.08
C PHE A 82 -5.20 -6.51 -0.42
N HIS A 83 -3.96 -6.10 -0.71
CA HIS A 83 -2.91 -7.04 -1.14
C HIS A 83 -2.60 -8.09 -0.09
N PRO A 84 -2.13 -9.30 -0.51
CA PRO A 84 -2.04 -10.47 0.35
C PRO A 84 -1.20 -10.28 1.60
N GLU A 85 -0.06 -9.59 1.51
CA GLU A 85 0.86 -9.32 2.62
C GLU A 85 0.28 -8.37 3.66
N HIS A 86 -0.73 -7.58 3.30
CA HIS A 86 -1.41 -6.63 4.19
C HIS A 86 -2.70 -7.20 4.77
N ALA A 87 -3.50 -7.93 3.97
CA ALA A 87 -4.88 -8.24 4.31
C ALA A 87 -5.20 -9.74 4.50
N PHE A 88 -4.41 -10.67 3.94
CA PHE A 88 -4.81 -12.09 3.88
C PHE A 88 -4.58 -12.87 5.18
N GLY A 89 -4.17 -12.19 6.23
CA GLY A 89 -4.18 -12.73 7.59
C GLY A 89 -5.42 -12.37 8.40
N ALA A 90 -6.34 -11.55 7.87
CA ALA A 90 -7.47 -10.99 8.63
C ALA A 90 -8.38 -12.04 9.27
N GLN A 91 -8.50 -13.24 8.69
CA GLN A 91 -9.28 -14.36 9.26
C GLN A 91 -8.88 -14.73 10.71
N VAL A 92 -7.60 -14.54 11.05
CA VAL A 92 -7.09 -14.87 12.40
C VAL A 92 -7.65 -13.92 13.46
N PHE A 93 -8.09 -12.73 13.04
CA PHE A 93 -8.66 -11.72 13.92
C PHE A 93 -10.19 -11.78 14.04
N ALA A 94 -10.88 -12.64 13.29
CA ALA A 94 -12.34 -12.62 13.13
C ALA A 94 -13.12 -12.69 14.45
N ASP A 95 -12.66 -13.47 15.44
CA ASP A 95 -13.31 -13.60 16.74
C ASP A 95 -12.70 -12.67 17.82
N GLU A 96 -11.58 -12.03 17.52
CA GLU A 96 -10.77 -11.27 18.49
C GLU A 96 -10.84 -9.74 18.27
N ALA A 97 -11.08 -9.29 17.04
CA ALA A 97 -11.07 -7.88 16.68
C ALA A 97 -12.26 -7.52 15.78
N THR A 98 -12.65 -6.24 15.80
CA THR A 98 -13.56 -5.70 14.80
C THR A 98 -12.74 -5.23 13.59
N TYR A 99 -12.99 -5.78 12.40
CA TYR A 99 -12.27 -5.48 11.18
C TYR A 99 -12.97 -4.36 10.38
N LEU A 100 -12.24 -3.26 10.12
CA LEU A 100 -12.74 -2.06 9.44
C LEU A 100 -11.95 -1.79 8.17
N VAL A 101 -12.62 -1.56 7.04
CA VAL A 101 -11.99 -1.11 5.78
C VAL A 101 -12.93 -0.19 5.00
N ASN A 102 -12.38 0.52 4.01
CA ASN A 102 -13.21 1.29 3.09
C ASN A 102 -13.93 0.39 2.07
N SER A 103 -15.01 0.90 1.47
CA SER A 103 -15.87 0.16 0.55
C SER A 103 -15.16 -0.34 -0.72
N ALA A 104 -14.20 0.43 -1.25
CA ALA A 104 -13.43 0.02 -2.42
C ALA A 104 -12.51 -1.16 -2.10
N GLN A 105 -11.84 -1.14 -0.94
CA GLN A 105 -11.02 -2.26 -0.48
C GLN A 105 -11.86 -3.51 -0.20
N ALA A 106 -13.04 -3.36 0.44
CA ALA A 106 -13.95 -4.48 0.66
C ALA A 106 -14.38 -5.13 -0.67
N ALA A 107 -14.63 -4.32 -1.69
CA ALA A 107 -14.95 -4.81 -3.03
C ALA A 107 -13.76 -5.53 -3.68
N ASP A 108 -12.55 -5.00 -3.56
CA ASP A 108 -11.33 -5.62 -4.11
C ASP A 108 -11.01 -6.96 -3.43
N LEU A 109 -11.20 -7.09 -2.11
CA LEU A 109 -11.07 -8.36 -1.38
C LEU A 109 -11.98 -9.45 -1.98
N VAL A 110 -13.22 -9.09 -2.32
CA VAL A 110 -14.20 -10.03 -2.90
C VAL A 110 -13.87 -10.35 -4.36
N HIS A 111 -13.57 -9.34 -5.16
CA HIS A 111 -13.49 -9.49 -6.62
C HIS A 111 -12.09 -9.88 -7.10
N LYS A 112 -11.04 -9.38 -6.47
CA LYS A 112 -9.65 -9.62 -6.85
C LYS A 112 -8.93 -10.59 -5.91
N GLY A 113 -9.31 -10.63 -4.63
CA GLY A 113 -8.63 -11.44 -3.62
C GLY A 113 -8.34 -12.88 -4.03
N PRO A 114 -9.32 -13.66 -4.57
CA PRO A 114 -9.04 -15.03 -5.02
C PRO A 114 -7.96 -15.12 -6.11
N GLY A 115 -7.95 -14.18 -7.06
CA GLY A 115 -6.94 -14.14 -8.12
C GLY A 115 -5.55 -13.78 -7.60
N TYR A 116 -5.46 -12.83 -6.67
CA TYR A 116 -4.21 -12.47 -6.00
C TYR A 116 -3.67 -13.61 -5.13
N LEU A 117 -4.54 -14.37 -4.45
CA LEU A 117 -4.14 -15.55 -3.68
C LEU A 117 -3.43 -16.57 -4.58
N GLU A 118 -3.99 -16.87 -5.76
CA GLU A 118 -3.37 -17.80 -6.70
C GLU A 118 -2.07 -17.23 -7.32
N MET A 119 -2.05 -15.96 -7.66
CA MET A 119 -0.86 -15.29 -8.20
C MET A 119 0.28 -15.33 -7.18
N PHE A 120 0.03 -15.00 -5.91
CA PHE A 120 1.06 -15.00 -4.87
C PHE A 120 1.56 -16.40 -4.52
N ARG A 121 0.70 -17.42 -4.54
CA ARG A 121 1.15 -18.83 -4.42
C ARG A 121 2.17 -19.21 -5.50
N GLY A 122 2.09 -18.59 -6.66
CA GLY A 122 3.05 -18.75 -7.76
C GLY A 122 4.42 -18.10 -7.53
N LEU A 123 4.58 -17.23 -6.53
CA LEU A 123 5.83 -16.51 -6.24
C LEU A 123 6.90 -17.38 -5.56
N GLY A 124 6.61 -18.64 -5.26
CA GLY A 124 7.56 -19.59 -4.70
C GLY A 124 7.01 -20.42 -3.56
N THR A 125 7.67 -21.54 -3.28
CA THR A 125 7.24 -22.49 -2.23
C THR A 125 7.11 -21.85 -0.83
N PRO A 126 8.00 -20.96 -0.37
CA PRO A 126 7.84 -20.31 0.93
C PRO A 126 6.60 -19.43 0.99
N VAL A 127 6.30 -18.68 -0.08
CA VAL A 127 5.10 -17.84 -0.17
C VAL A 127 3.83 -18.70 -0.19
N ALA A 128 3.80 -19.76 -1.00
CA ALA A 128 2.68 -20.69 -1.03
C ALA A 128 2.39 -21.28 0.36
N ARG A 129 3.43 -21.64 1.12
CA ARG A 129 3.29 -22.14 2.49
C ARG A 129 2.77 -21.09 3.49
N ALA A 130 3.18 -19.83 3.32
CA ALA A 130 2.68 -18.74 4.17
C ALA A 130 1.18 -18.53 3.94
N LEU A 131 0.71 -18.76 2.70
CA LEU A 131 -0.68 -18.65 2.28
C LEU A 131 -1.52 -19.93 2.50
N ASP A 132 -0.95 -20.99 3.08
CA ASP A 132 -1.72 -22.18 3.40
C ASP A 132 -2.84 -21.87 4.41
N GLY A 133 -4.06 -22.29 4.08
CA GLY A 133 -5.23 -22.08 4.94
C GLY A 133 -5.80 -20.67 4.92
N VAL A 134 -5.40 -19.82 3.98
CA VAL A 134 -6.03 -18.49 3.81
C VAL A 134 -7.49 -18.63 3.44
N ASP A 135 -8.34 -17.98 4.23
CA ASP A 135 -9.75 -17.75 3.98
C ASP A 135 -10.01 -16.23 3.98
N LEU A 136 -10.56 -15.72 2.89
CA LEU A 136 -10.81 -14.29 2.71
C LEU A 136 -12.09 -13.91 3.47
N VAL A 137 -11.93 -13.16 4.54
CA VAL A 137 -13.04 -12.74 5.41
C VAL A 137 -13.67 -11.44 4.97
N THR A 138 -14.96 -11.30 5.27
CA THR A 138 -15.69 -10.05 5.07
C THR A 138 -15.43 -9.12 6.25
N PRO A 139 -15.13 -7.82 6.02
CA PRO A 139 -15.00 -6.85 7.09
C PRO A 139 -16.30 -6.65 7.88
N ASP A 140 -16.19 -6.37 9.19
CA ASP A 140 -17.33 -6.12 10.08
C ASP A 140 -17.92 -4.71 9.86
N VAL A 141 -17.04 -3.75 9.56
CA VAL A 141 -17.40 -2.35 9.32
C VAL A 141 -16.82 -1.90 7.99
N VAL A 142 -17.70 -1.40 7.14
CA VAL A 142 -17.33 -0.83 5.83
C VAL A 142 -17.74 0.64 5.83
N TYR A 143 -16.82 1.53 5.46
CA TYR A 143 -17.05 2.96 5.34
C TYR A 143 -16.62 3.46 3.95
N ASP A 144 -17.09 4.64 3.51
CA ASP A 144 -16.79 5.15 2.16
C ASP A 144 -15.50 5.98 2.15
N ASP A 145 -15.51 7.15 2.79
CA ASP A 145 -14.40 8.12 2.68
C ASP A 145 -13.50 8.11 3.92
N GLU A 146 -14.07 8.33 5.10
CA GLU A 146 -13.34 8.48 6.36
C GLU A 146 -14.06 7.79 7.51
N TYR A 147 -13.29 7.31 8.48
CA TYR A 147 -13.79 6.75 9.72
C TYR A 147 -12.89 7.18 10.89
N ASP A 148 -13.46 7.92 11.85
CA ASP A 148 -12.79 8.30 13.10
C ASP A 148 -13.04 7.22 14.16
N LEU A 149 -12.00 6.48 14.54
CA LEU A 149 -12.01 5.44 15.57
C LEU A 149 -11.51 5.99 16.90
N ASP A 150 -12.38 6.10 17.89
CA ASP A 150 -11.98 6.46 19.26
C ASP A 150 -11.49 5.23 20.03
N LEU A 151 -10.19 5.20 20.33
CA LEU A 151 -9.55 4.18 21.14
C LEU A 151 -9.60 4.45 22.64
N GLY A 152 -10.29 5.50 23.05
CA GLY A 152 -10.34 6.01 24.42
C GLY A 152 -9.26 7.06 24.67
N GLY A 153 -9.64 8.34 24.50
CA GLY A 153 -8.73 9.49 24.64
C GLY A 153 -7.69 9.63 23.52
N ARG A 154 -7.78 8.81 22.49
CA ARG A 154 -7.05 8.90 21.23
C ARG A 154 -8.01 8.58 20.10
N VAL A 155 -8.13 9.48 19.15
CA VAL A 155 -8.85 9.27 17.90
C VAL A 155 -7.84 8.94 16.80
N VAL A 156 -8.06 7.82 16.12
CA VAL A 156 -7.32 7.43 14.93
C VAL A 156 -8.23 7.62 13.72
N ARG A 157 -7.73 8.29 12.68
CA ARG A 157 -8.49 8.51 11.45
C ARG A 157 -8.05 7.53 10.39
N LEU A 158 -9.00 6.76 9.87
CA LEU A 158 -8.88 5.94 8.68
C LEU A 158 -9.45 6.75 7.51
N ALA A 159 -8.68 6.97 6.46
CA ALA A 159 -9.12 7.77 5.32
C ALA A 159 -8.80 7.07 4.01
N ALA A 160 -9.84 6.79 3.22
CA ALA A 160 -9.68 6.30 1.85
C ALA A 160 -9.01 7.38 1.00
N THR A 161 -7.95 7.03 0.30
CA THR A 161 -7.24 7.98 -0.59
C THR A 161 -7.78 7.96 -2.01
N GLY A 162 -8.56 6.92 -2.33
CA GLY A 162 -8.99 6.59 -3.66
C GLY A 162 -7.89 5.89 -4.45
N ARG A 163 -8.14 5.67 -5.73
CA ARG A 163 -7.27 4.96 -6.64
C ARG A 163 -5.88 5.60 -6.73
N ALA A 164 -4.84 4.84 -6.33
CA ALA A 164 -3.44 5.21 -6.43
C ALA A 164 -2.59 3.95 -6.66
N HIS A 165 -2.02 3.31 -5.62
CA HIS A 165 -1.37 2.00 -5.68
C HIS A 165 -2.39 0.87 -5.89
N SER A 166 -3.55 0.97 -5.25
CA SER A 166 -4.73 0.15 -5.50
C SER A 166 -5.98 1.03 -5.60
N LYS A 167 -7.15 0.43 -5.85
CA LYS A 167 -8.40 1.18 -5.87
C LYS A 167 -8.87 1.57 -4.47
N GLY A 168 -8.58 0.72 -3.49
CA GLY A 168 -9.04 0.83 -2.12
C GLY A 168 -7.96 1.26 -1.13
N ASP A 169 -6.92 2.01 -1.57
CA ASP A 169 -5.89 2.51 -0.67
C ASP A 169 -6.49 3.40 0.41
N GLN A 170 -5.99 3.21 1.63
CA GLN A 170 -6.30 4.10 2.75
C GLN A 170 -5.05 4.40 3.56
N VAL A 171 -5.09 5.52 4.25
CA VAL A 171 -4.08 5.91 5.22
C VAL A 171 -4.66 5.89 6.63
N VAL A 172 -3.79 5.63 7.60
CA VAL A 172 -4.15 5.65 9.03
C VAL A 172 -3.38 6.77 9.71
N THR A 173 -4.08 7.78 10.18
CA THR A 173 -3.49 8.94 10.86
C THR A 173 -3.71 8.85 12.37
N VAL A 174 -2.64 9.10 13.13
CA VAL A 174 -2.66 9.24 14.59
C VAL A 174 -2.32 10.70 14.93
N PRO A 175 -3.32 11.60 14.94
CA PRO A 175 -3.07 13.04 14.96
C PRO A 175 -2.32 13.53 16.19
N ASP A 176 -2.63 12.99 17.38
CA ASP A 176 -2.00 13.36 18.64
C ASP A 176 -0.53 12.90 18.75
N ALA A 177 -0.11 11.97 17.87
CA ALA A 177 1.25 11.46 17.77
C ALA A 177 2.00 11.97 16.54
N GLY A 178 1.33 12.67 15.62
CA GLY A 178 1.92 13.10 14.35
C GLY A 178 2.34 11.95 13.41
N VAL A 179 1.74 10.75 13.55
CA VAL A 179 2.12 9.54 12.81
C VAL A 179 1.10 9.27 11.69
N LEU A 180 1.62 8.93 10.52
CA LEU A 180 0.86 8.53 9.34
C LEU A 180 1.34 7.15 8.85
N PHE A 181 0.44 6.17 8.79
CA PHE A 181 0.66 4.90 8.09
C PHE A 181 0.11 5.04 6.67
N THR A 182 0.91 4.71 5.68
CA THR A 182 0.59 4.96 4.27
C THR A 182 0.29 3.69 3.46
N GLY A 183 0.60 2.50 4.02
CA GLY A 183 0.70 1.32 3.17
C GLY A 183 1.63 1.58 1.99
N ASP A 184 1.37 0.94 0.88
CA ASP A 184 2.23 0.97 -0.31
C ASP A 184 2.03 2.22 -1.20
N LEU A 185 1.46 3.29 -0.61
CA LEU A 185 1.63 4.63 -1.19
C LEU A 185 3.08 5.13 -1.01
N ILE A 186 3.80 4.58 -0.03
CA ILE A 186 5.21 4.85 0.23
C ILE A 186 5.94 3.55 0.53
N GLU A 187 7.02 3.33 -0.18
CA GLU A 187 8.11 2.42 0.17
C GLU A 187 9.41 3.20 0.34
N THR A 188 10.30 2.75 1.20
CA THR A 188 11.60 3.39 1.40
C THR A 188 12.74 2.50 0.93
N GLY A 189 13.72 3.10 0.25
CA GLY A 189 14.89 2.39 -0.27
C GLY A 189 14.63 1.53 -1.52
N GLN A 190 13.46 1.68 -2.13
CA GLN A 190 13.10 0.96 -3.35
C GLN A 190 12.22 1.81 -4.27
N PHE A 191 12.12 1.41 -5.53
CA PHE A 191 11.19 1.99 -6.49
C PHE A 191 9.77 1.59 -6.14
N SER A 192 8.83 2.54 -6.32
CA SER A 192 7.43 2.33 -5.96
C SER A 192 6.84 1.11 -6.67
N ILE A 193 6.15 0.27 -5.90
CA ILE A 193 5.50 -0.94 -6.38
C ILE A 193 4.26 -0.56 -7.20
N PHE A 194 4.30 -0.82 -8.50
CA PHE A 194 3.17 -0.63 -9.40
C PHE A 194 2.51 -1.99 -9.71
N PRO A 195 1.42 -2.39 -9.06
CA PRO A 195 0.71 -3.64 -9.37
C PRO A 195 -0.11 -3.49 -10.66
N TRP A 196 0.56 -3.09 -11.74
CA TRP A 196 0.02 -2.91 -13.07
C TRP A 196 0.13 -4.21 -13.87
N PHE A 197 -0.96 -4.96 -13.96
CA PHE A 197 -1.04 -6.29 -14.56
C PHE A 197 -2.15 -6.41 -15.61
N PRO A 198 -2.12 -5.63 -16.73
CA PRO A 198 -3.15 -5.72 -17.74
C PRO A 198 -3.20 -7.12 -18.41
N PRO A 199 -4.39 -7.65 -18.73
CA PRO A 199 -5.71 -7.06 -18.49
C PRO A 199 -6.27 -7.38 -17.08
N TYR A 200 -5.50 -7.95 -16.19
CA TYR A 200 -5.91 -8.56 -14.93
C TYR A 200 -6.25 -7.51 -13.85
N ASP A 201 -5.31 -6.63 -13.59
CA ASP A 201 -5.48 -5.49 -12.70
C ASP A 201 -4.90 -4.23 -13.34
N THR A 202 -5.76 -3.24 -13.50
CA THR A 202 -5.43 -1.92 -14.05
C THR A 202 -5.99 -0.79 -13.18
N ASP A 203 -6.31 -1.09 -11.93
CA ASP A 203 -6.86 -0.11 -10.97
C ASP A 203 -5.78 0.76 -10.30
N VAL A 204 -4.55 0.68 -10.75
CA VAL A 204 -3.45 1.59 -10.39
C VAL A 204 -3.55 2.88 -11.20
N SER A 205 -3.20 4.03 -10.61
CA SER A 205 -3.06 5.29 -11.33
C SER A 205 -1.91 6.12 -10.76
N GLY A 206 -0.85 6.25 -11.54
CA GLY A 206 0.32 7.04 -11.15
C GLY A 206 -0.01 8.54 -11.02
N VAL A 207 -0.87 9.07 -11.86
CA VAL A 207 -1.33 10.48 -11.79
C VAL A 207 -2.08 10.76 -10.49
N ARG A 208 -3.03 9.89 -10.14
CA ARG A 208 -3.77 10.03 -8.87
C ARG A 208 -2.87 9.82 -7.66
N TRP A 209 -1.91 8.93 -7.75
CA TRP A 209 -0.93 8.68 -6.69
C TRP A 209 -0.11 9.94 -6.38
N ILE A 210 0.38 10.64 -7.40
CA ILE A 210 1.06 11.94 -7.25
C ILE A 210 0.16 12.97 -6.53
N GLU A 211 -1.13 13.06 -6.87
CA GLU A 211 -2.09 13.95 -6.22
C GLU A 211 -2.31 13.57 -4.73
N VAL A 212 -2.43 12.27 -4.44
CA VAL A 212 -2.56 11.74 -3.07
C VAL A 212 -1.36 12.15 -2.24
N LEU A 213 -0.14 11.89 -2.71
CA LEU A 213 1.09 12.26 -2.00
C LEU A 213 1.19 13.76 -1.76
N GLY A 214 0.75 14.59 -2.72
CA GLY A 214 0.67 16.03 -2.54
C GLY A 214 -0.24 16.45 -1.38
N ARG A 215 -1.41 15.83 -1.25
CA ARG A 215 -2.34 16.08 -0.12
C ARG A 215 -1.77 15.62 1.21
N LEU A 216 -1.15 14.42 1.24
CA LEU A 216 -0.54 13.88 2.45
C LEU A 216 0.66 14.72 2.93
N ALA A 217 1.49 15.19 2.00
CA ALA A 217 2.60 16.10 2.32
C ALA A 217 2.10 17.44 2.89
N ALA A 218 1.00 17.98 2.35
CA ALA A 218 0.37 19.21 2.85
C ALA A 218 -0.24 19.04 4.26
N ALA A 219 -0.71 17.84 4.61
CA ALA A 219 -1.20 17.52 5.95
C ALA A 219 -0.08 17.55 7.02
N GLY A 220 1.17 17.37 6.62
CA GLY A 220 2.36 17.60 7.44
C GLY A 220 2.55 16.65 8.62
N PRO A 221 2.47 15.32 8.46
CA PRO A 221 2.80 14.38 9.54
C PRO A 221 4.25 14.56 9.99
N ASP A 222 4.57 14.18 11.22
CA ASP A 222 5.96 14.21 11.70
C ASP A 222 6.71 12.94 11.31
N LEU A 223 6.01 11.78 11.42
CA LEU A 223 6.52 10.46 11.06
C LEU A 223 5.60 9.79 10.04
N VAL A 224 6.22 9.09 9.09
CA VAL A 224 5.56 8.28 8.07
C VAL A 224 6.02 6.84 8.23
N VAL A 225 5.06 5.93 8.41
CA VAL A 225 5.26 4.49 8.40
C VAL A 225 4.86 3.99 7.01
N PRO A 226 5.84 3.63 6.16
CA PRO A 226 5.59 3.12 4.83
C PRO A 226 5.04 1.70 4.88
N GLY A 227 4.50 1.19 3.77
CA GLY A 227 4.16 -0.24 3.68
C GLY A 227 5.41 -1.10 3.81
N HIS A 228 6.49 -0.74 3.12
CA HIS A 228 7.75 -1.46 3.16
C HIS A 228 8.94 -0.50 3.39
N GLY A 229 9.97 -1.01 4.07
CA GLY A 229 11.19 -0.28 4.39
C GLY A 229 11.13 0.50 5.70
N ASP A 230 12.02 1.47 5.90
CA ASP A 230 12.20 2.14 7.20
C ASP A 230 11.18 3.25 7.45
N VAL A 231 10.74 3.38 8.71
CA VAL A 231 9.98 4.54 9.20
C VAL A 231 10.79 5.81 8.95
N SER A 232 10.15 6.84 8.39
CA SER A 232 10.81 8.05 7.93
C SER A 232 10.10 9.32 8.41
N GLY A 233 10.75 10.47 8.25
CA GLY A 233 10.11 11.77 8.44
C GLY A 233 9.26 12.15 7.22
N ARG A 234 8.45 13.21 7.37
CA ARG A 234 7.51 13.71 6.33
C ARG A 234 8.12 13.93 4.93
N ARG A 235 9.45 14.14 4.85
CA ARG A 235 10.12 14.42 3.58
C ARG A 235 9.94 13.29 2.57
N ILE A 236 9.81 12.04 3.02
CA ILE A 236 9.62 10.88 2.14
C ILE A 236 8.38 11.03 1.22
N LEU A 237 7.31 11.68 1.68
CA LEU A 237 6.12 11.95 0.88
C LEU A 237 6.44 12.82 -0.35
N THR A 238 7.35 13.79 -0.17
CA THR A 238 7.81 14.65 -1.26
C THR A 238 8.81 13.94 -2.15
N ASP A 239 9.74 13.19 -1.56
CA ASP A 239 10.80 12.48 -2.31
C ASP A 239 10.18 11.42 -3.24
N VAL A 240 9.21 10.62 -2.77
CA VAL A 240 8.50 9.65 -3.60
C VAL A 240 7.60 10.34 -4.63
N ARG A 241 6.93 11.43 -4.26
CA ARG A 241 6.15 12.22 -5.21
C ARG A 241 7.03 12.75 -6.35
N GLU A 242 8.18 13.33 -6.05
CA GLU A 242 9.12 13.84 -7.05
C GLU A 242 9.63 12.72 -7.97
N TYR A 243 9.88 11.53 -7.42
CA TYR A 243 10.19 10.35 -8.21
C TYR A 243 9.05 9.97 -9.18
N LEU A 244 7.80 9.90 -8.71
CA LEU A 244 6.66 9.58 -9.55
C LEU A 244 6.40 10.64 -10.62
N GLU A 245 6.59 11.93 -10.30
CA GLU A 245 6.50 13.03 -11.26
C GLU A 245 7.57 12.86 -12.36
N LEU A 246 8.81 12.58 -12.00
CA LEU A 246 9.89 12.33 -12.96
C LEU A 246 9.60 11.11 -13.84
N LEU A 247 9.15 10.01 -13.23
CA LEU A 247 8.78 8.78 -13.95
C LEU A 247 7.67 9.06 -14.99
N ARG A 248 6.63 9.80 -14.58
CA ARG A 248 5.56 10.26 -15.47
C ARG A 248 6.10 11.12 -16.63
N ASP A 249 6.81 12.18 -16.31
CA ASP A 249 7.24 13.19 -17.27
C ASP A 249 8.18 12.61 -18.32
N GLU A 250 9.12 11.75 -17.91
CA GLU A 250 10.01 11.08 -18.83
C GLU A 250 9.32 9.98 -19.66
N THR A 251 8.29 9.34 -19.12
CA THR A 251 7.42 8.41 -19.87
C THR A 251 6.62 9.16 -20.92
N TRP A 252 5.92 10.23 -20.55
CA TRP A 252 5.06 11.00 -21.45
C TRP A 252 5.84 11.67 -22.56
N LYS A 253 6.97 12.29 -22.26
CA LYS A 253 7.88 12.88 -23.26
C LYS A 253 8.30 11.90 -24.36
N ARG A 254 8.57 10.64 -24.00
CA ARG A 254 8.93 9.59 -24.97
C ARG A 254 7.73 9.07 -25.72
N ARG A 255 6.60 8.97 -25.07
CA ARG A 255 5.34 8.61 -25.71
C ARG A 255 4.91 9.63 -26.76
N ASP A 256 5.01 10.94 -26.48
CA ASP A 256 4.77 12.03 -27.44
C ASP A 256 5.69 11.96 -28.65
N SER A 257 6.87 11.36 -28.49
CA SER A 257 7.81 11.07 -29.58
C SER A 257 7.48 9.78 -30.35
N ALA A 258 6.33 9.13 -30.04
CA ALA A 258 5.84 7.89 -30.63
C ALA A 258 6.81 6.69 -30.51
N LEU A 259 7.63 6.65 -29.45
CA LEU A 259 8.45 5.50 -29.17
C LEU A 259 7.59 4.29 -28.72
N PRO A 260 7.98 3.07 -29.07
CA PRO A 260 7.35 1.86 -28.54
C PRO A 260 7.48 1.78 -27.01
N GLU A 261 6.44 1.29 -26.32
CA GLU A 261 6.40 1.20 -24.85
C GLU A 261 7.59 0.42 -24.28
N GLU A 262 8.04 -0.65 -24.92
CA GLU A 262 9.22 -1.42 -24.51
C GLU A 262 10.50 -0.56 -24.54
N THR A 263 10.65 0.30 -25.56
CA THR A 263 11.77 1.25 -25.66
C THR A 263 11.69 2.31 -24.57
N ILE A 264 10.50 2.85 -24.33
CA ILE A 264 10.25 3.82 -23.26
C ILE A 264 10.64 3.20 -21.92
N ALA A 265 10.18 1.98 -21.63
CA ALA A 265 10.48 1.29 -20.39
C ALA A 265 12.00 1.13 -20.17
N ALA A 266 12.73 0.67 -21.17
CA ALA A 266 14.18 0.46 -21.07
C ALA A 266 14.95 1.78 -20.85
N GLU A 267 14.59 2.86 -21.57
CA GLU A 267 15.27 4.13 -21.41
C GLU A 267 14.95 4.83 -20.08
N VAL A 268 13.68 4.74 -19.63
CA VAL A 268 13.25 5.33 -18.37
C VAL A 268 13.84 4.54 -17.20
N GLU A 269 13.87 3.21 -17.27
CA GLU A 269 14.52 2.35 -16.27
C GLU A 269 16.00 2.74 -16.08
N ALA A 270 16.75 2.89 -17.18
CA ALA A 270 18.15 3.30 -17.11
C ALA A 270 18.33 4.66 -16.42
N LEU A 271 17.45 5.63 -16.72
CA LEU A 271 17.47 6.95 -16.09
C LEU A 271 17.15 6.88 -14.60
N MET A 272 16.14 6.10 -14.19
CA MET A 272 15.75 5.98 -12.78
C MET A 272 16.84 5.30 -11.96
N ILE A 273 17.47 4.25 -12.49
CA ILE A 273 18.61 3.57 -11.84
C ILE A 273 19.83 4.51 -11.70
N GLU A 274 20.09 5.37 -12.69
CA GLU A 274 21.15 6.38 -12.59
C GLU A 274 20.88 7.39 -11.46
N ARG A 275 19.63 7.76 -11.27
CA ARG A 275 19.20 8.72 -10.22
C ARG A 275 19.20 8.12 -8.81
N HIS A 276 18.82 6.84 -8.70
CA HIS A 276 18.66 6.12 -7.45
C HIS A 276 19.37 4.76 -7.50
N PRO A 277 20.73 4.74 -7.63
CA PRO A 277 21.47 3.50 -7.84
C PRO A 277 21.37 2.51 -6.67
N GLU A 278 21.07 3.02 -5.46
CA GLU A 278 20.93 2.24 -4.24
C GLU A 278 19.51 1.69 -4.02
N TRP A 279 18.51 2.12 -4.81
CA TRP A 279 17.14 1.63 -4.66
C TRP A 279 16.97 0.24 -5.26
N GLU A 280 16.22 -0.59 -4.57
CA GLU A 280 15.85 -1.94 -4.99
C GLU A 280 14.53 -1.94 -5.80
N GLY A 281 14.06 -3.12 -6.23
CA GLY A 281 12.76 -3.27 -6.91
C GLY A 281 12.73 -2.67 -8.33
N ARG A 282 13.82 -2.75 -9.10
CA ARG A 282 13.95 -2.14 -10.44
C ARG A 282 12.89 -2.60 -11.43
N ASP A 283 12.41 -3.82 -11.29
CA ASP A 283 11.36 -4.40 -12.16
C ASP A 283 10.03 -3.62 -12.10
N TRP A 284 9.80 -2.85 -11.03
CA TRP A 284 8.62 -2.02 -10.87
C TRP A 284 8.62 -0.78 -11.77
N ILE A 285 9.80 -0.31 -12.22
CA ILE A 285 9.89 0.86 -13.10
C ILE A 285 9.16 0.60 -14.41
N ALA A 286 9.36 -0.55 -15.04
CA ALA A 286 8.67 -0.91 -16.28
C ALA A 286 7.14 -0.99 -16.10
N LYS A 287 6.67 -1.44 -14.93
CA LYS A 287 5.25 -1.46 -14.58
C LYS A 287 4.69 -0.04 -14.42
N GLY A 288 5.44 0.84 -13.78
CA GLY A 288 5.10 2.25 -13.66
C GLY A 288 5.02 2.94 -15.02
N VAL A 289 5.95 2.67 -15.93
CA VAL A 289 5.90 3.17 -17.32
C VAL A 289 4.62 2.72 -18.02
N GLY A 290 4.24 1.44 -17.94
CA GLY A 290 2.99 0.94 -18.51
C GLY A 290 1.75 1.63 -17.94
N CYS A 291 1.71 1.85 -16.63
CA CYS A 291 0.65 2.59 -15.96
C CYS A 291 0.56 4.04 -16.47
N PHE A 292 1.67 4.77 -16.52
CA PHE A 292 1.69 6.16 -17.02
C PHE A 292 1.40 6.27 -18.52
N CYS A 293 1.74 5.26 -19.33
CA CYS A 293 1.31 5.19 -20.71
C CYS A 293 -0.21 5.08 -20.84
N ALA A 294 -0.86 4.32 -19.97
CA ALA A 294 -2.32 4.22 -19.92
C ALA A 294 -2.99 5.51 -19.39
N ASP A 295 -2.44 6.11 -18.34
CA ASP A 295 -2.91 7.39 -17.81
C ASP A 295 -2.84 8.50 -18.87
N HIS A 296 -1.77 8.56 -19.68
CA HIS A 296 -1.61 9.51 -20.79
C HIS A 296 -2.75 9.38 -21.83
N SER A 297 -3.05 8.16 -22.25
CA SER A 297 -4.12 7.91 -23.24
C SER A 297 -5.51 8.31 -22.72
N GLY A 298 -5.75 8.14 -21.40
CA GLY A 298 -6.98 8.61 -20.76
C GLY A 298 -7.06 10.14 -20.69
N HIS A 299 -5.94 10.81 -20.49
CA HIS A 299 -5.86 12.27 -20.43
C HIS A 299 -6.11 12.92 -21.81
N GLU A 300 -5.53 12.37 -22.90
CA GLU A 300 -5.80 12.81 -24.27
C GLU A 300 -7.28 12.65 -24.66
N ALA A 301 -7.91 11.52 -24.27
CA ALA A 301 -9.33 11.29 -24.54
C ALA A 301 -10.24 12.29 -23.83
N ALA A 302 -9.92 12.69 -22.61
CA ALA A 302 -10.66 13.72 -21.85
C ALA A 302 -10.47 15.13 -22.47
N GLY A 303 -9.25 15.48 -22.87
CA GLY A 303 -8.94 16.78 -23.50
C GLY A 303 -9.58 16.97 -24.88
N THR A 304 -9.74 15.88 -25.65
CA THR A 304 -10.43 15.96 -26.96
C THR A 304 -11.95 16.07 -26.85
N GLY A 305 -12.54 15.60 -25.72
CA GLY A 305 -13.98 15.72 -25.41
C GLY A 305 -14.40 17.18 -25.13
N GLU A 306 -13.61 17.92 -24.35
CA GLU A 306 -13.89 19.34 -24.06
C GLU A 306 -13.73 20.26 -25.27
N ALA A 307 -12.82 19.92 -26.19
CA ALA A 307 -12.64 20.71 -27.43
C ALA A 307 -13.81 20.55 -28.44
N ALA A 308 -14.53 19.41 -28.37
CA ALA A 308 -15.66 19.15 -29.28
C ALA A 308 -16.98 19.81 -28.82
N GLU A 309 -17.17 20.05 -27.53
CA GLU A 309 -18.36 20.75 -26.99
C GLU A 309 -18.27 22.28 -27.11
N GLY A 310 -17.07 22.87 -27.24
CA GLY A 310 -16.86 24.30 -27.40
C GLY A 310 -17.03 24.85 -28.85
N ALA A 311 -17.21 23.96 -29.84
CA ALA A 311 -17.28 24.34 -31.27
C ALA A 311 -18.72 24.40 -31.85
N SER A 312 -19.77 24.22 -31.03
CA SER A 312 -21.18 24.26 -31.44
C SER A 312 -22.04 25.20 -30.58
N ALA A 313 -21.54 26.42 -30.32
CA ALA A 313 -22.30 27.52 -29.73
C ALA A 313 -22.22 28.78 -30.62
#